data_e4b1706e49fc71497c9b7ef7e08c9afc
#
_entry.id   e4b1706e49fc71497c9b7ef7e08c9afc
#
_cell.length_a   1.000
_cell.length_b   1.000
_cell.length_c   1.000
_cell.angle_alpha   90.00
_cell.angle_beta   90.00
_cell.angle_gamma   90.00
#
_symmetry.space_group_name_H-M   'P 1'
#
loop_
_entity.id
_entity.type
_entity.pdbx_description
1 polymer ?
#
loop_
_entity_poly.entity_id
_entity_poly.type
_entity_poly.pdbx_seq_one_letter_code
_entity_poly.pdbx_strand_id
1 'polypeptide(L)'
;MVWTAAWTDFVICLLFGWLGVHKFREKKIGMGILYLCTFGLFCIGWFVDCIRYLLAALHGERIQGNRPMQFSAGAPLPVVPSNVMLANGEVCHYCGPATFVKTKNVVVGYSGGSRGTSVRIAKGMSVHLGARKAAPIRGDVQERTQGVLSITNKRVVFSANKGAFDKKISALSAVTPYQNGIAFQFGDQQYPLETRQPEYIYQILARVVNSSEDI
;
A
#
# COMPACT_ATOMS: atom_id res chain seq x y z
N MET A 1 -25.22 -24.95 3.49
CA MET A 1 -23.81 -24.53 3.55
C MET A 1 -23.42 -24.02 2.18
N VAL A 2 -23.27 -22.72 2.01
CA VAL A 2 -22.82 -22.14 0.73
C VAL A 2 -21.30 -22.36 0.65
N TRP A 3 -20.86 -23.28 -0.22
CA TRP A 3 -19.44 -23.49 -0.49
C TRP A 3 -18.89 -22.21 -1.10
N THR A 4 -18.12 -21.47 -0.32
CA THR A 4 -17.45 -20.28 -0.82
C THR A 4 -16.31 -20.69 -1.75
N ALA A 5 -15.99 -19.84 -2.72
CA ALA A 5 -14.91 -20.10 -3.66
C ALA A 5 -13.53 -20.33 -2.98
N ALA A 6 -13.34 -19.83 -1.77
CA ALA A 6 -12.16 -20.05 -0.96
C ALA A 6 -12.02 -21.53 -0.49
N TRP A 7 -13.12 -22.17 -0.13
CA TRP A 7 -13.14 -23.60 0.21
C TRP A 7 -12.81 -24.48 -1.00
N THR A 8 -13.29 -24.11 -2.19
CA THR A 8 -12.94 -24.82 -3.43
C THR A 8 -11.44 -24.74 -3.71
N ASP A 9 -10.82 -23.58 -3.50
CA ASP A 9 -9.39 -23.38 -3.69
C ASP A 9 -8.57 -24.19 -2.67
N PHE A 10 -9.03 -24.30 -1.42
CA PHE A 10 -8.43 -25.15 -0.40
C PHE A 10 -8.48 -26.63 -0.78
N VAL A 11 -9.65 -27.13 -1.20
CA VAL A 11 -9.82 -28.55 -1.60
C VAL A 11 -8.93 -28.91 -2.79
N ILE A 12 -8.81 -28.01 -3.77
CA ILE A 12 -7.91 -28.19 -4.93
C ILE A 12 -6.44 -28.22 -4.47
N CYS A 13 -6.06 -27.35 -3.52
CA CYS A 13 -4.72 -27.37 -2.94
C CYS A 13 -4.44 -28.67 -2.20
N LEU A 14 -5.39 -29.17 -1.44
CA LEU A 14 -5.27 -30.40 -0.65
C LEU A 14 -5.11 -31.65 -1.54
N LEU A 15 -5.94 -31.78 -2.59
CA LEU A 15 -5.97 -32.97 -3.46
C LEU A 15 -4.90 -32.96 -4.54
N PHE A 16 -4.63 -31.79 -5.14
CA PHE A 16 -3.74 -31.65 -6.30
C PHE A 16 -2.56 -30.70 -6.05
N GLY A 17 -2.37 -30.25 -4.83
CA GLY A 17 -1.34 -29.28 -4.48
C GLY A 17 0.08 -29.82 -4.61
N TRP A 18 0.29 -31.11 -4.39
CA TRP A 18 1.58 -31.80 -4.61
C TRP A 18 2.04 -31.78 -6.07
N LEU A 19 1.09 -31.75 -7.02
CA LEU A 19 1.34 -31.56 -8.45
C LEU A 19 1.48 -30.10 -8.87
N GLY A 20 1.31 -29.14 -7.93
CA GLY A 20 1.42 -27.72 -8.22
C GLY A 20 0.23 -27.10 -8.95
N VAL A 21 -0.89 -27.80 -9.11
CA VAL A 21 -2.07 -27.31 -9.85
C VAL A 21 -2.60 -25.98 -9.31
N HIS A 22 -2.54 -25.77 -7.99
CA HIS A 22 -2.93 -24.52 -7.36
C HIS A 22 -2.06 -23.33 -7.78
N LYS A 23 -0.75 -23.54 -8.08
CA LYS A 23 0.17 -22.49 -8.57
C LYS A 23 -0.14 -22.09 -10.00
N PHE A 24 -0.60 -23.03 -10.84
CA PHE A 24 -1.07 -22.69 -12.19
C PHE A 24 -2.33 -21.83 -12.13
N ARG A 25 -3.23 -22.08 -11.18
CA ARG A 25 -4.42 -21.22 -10.95
C ARG A 25 -4.05 -19.82 -10.44
N GLU A 26 -2.97 -19.70 -9.67
CA GLU A 26 -2.40 -18.40 -9.27
C GLU A 26 -1.65 -17.69 -10.41
N LYS A 27 -1.61 -18.26 -11.63
CA LYS A 27 -0.82 -17.79 -12.79
C LYS A 27 0.69 -17.72 -12.55
N LYS A 28 1.22 -18.44 -11.56
CA LYS A 28 2.65 -18.57 -11.27
C LYS A 28 3.22 -19.81 -11.95
N ILE A 29 3.29 -19.77 -13.29
CA ILE A 29 3.64 -20.93 -14.13
C ILE A 29 5.00 -21.52 -13.74
N GLY A 30 6.02 -20.68 -13.51
CA GLY A 30 7.37 -21.17 -13.12
C GLY A 30 7.37 -21.94 -11.80
N MET A 31 6.62 -21.48 -10.79
CA MET A 31 6.45 -22.18 -9.52
C MET A 31 5.64 -23.47 -9.69
N GLY A 32 4.64 -23.48 -10.57
CA GLY A 32 3.87 -24.68 -10.89
C GLY A 32 4.72 -25.77 -11.51
N ILE A 33 5.60 -25.42 -12.44
CA ILE A 33 6.56 -26.37 -13.05
C ILE A 33 7.57 -26.88 -12.00
N LEU A 34 8.08 -26.01 -11.13
CA LEU A 34 8.99 -26.40 -10.06
C LEU A 34 8.34 -27.40 -9.11
N TYR A 35 7.07 -27.20 -8.73
CA TYR A 35 6.29 -28.13 -7.89
C TYR A 35 6.09 -29.47 -8.58
N LEU A 36 5.81 -29.47 -9.88
CA LEU A 36 5.65 -30.69 -10.68
C LEU A 36 6.95 -31.52 -10.73
N CYS A 37 8.09 -30.84 -10.94
CA CYS A 37 9.41 -31.50 -11.02
C CYS A 37 9.95 -32.01 -9.67
N THR A 38 9.55 -31.37 -8.55
CA THR A 38 10.09 -31.65 -7.21
C THR A 38 9.07 -32.31 -6.28
N PHE A 39 7.93 -32.83 -6.81
CA PHE A 39 6.84 -33.41 -6.01
C PHE A 39 6.43 -32.49 -4.85
N GLY A 40 6.08 -31.22 -5.18
CA GLY A 40 5.64 -30.24 -4.19
C GLY A 40 6.73 -29.74 -3.26
N LEU A 41 7.97 -29.63 -3.77
CA LEU A 41 9.15 -29.24 -2.99
C LEU A 41 9.33 -30.14 -1.74
N PHE A 42 9.43 -31.46 -1.96
CA PHE A 42 9.54 -32.46 -0.89
C PHE A 42 8.37 -32.42 0.12
N CYS A 43 7.14 -32.15 -0.34
CA CYS A 43 5.92 -32.03 0.47
C CYS A 43 5.89 -30.84 1.45
N ILE A 44 7.02 -30.21 1.78
CA ILE A 44 7.07 -29.07 2.72
C ILE A 44 6.35 -27.87 2.13
N GLY A 45 6.61 -27.53 0.86
CA GLY A 45 5.95 -26.42 0.18
C GLY A 45 4.43 -26.63 0.06
N TRP A 46 4.01 -27.85 -0.28
CA TRP A 46 2.60 -28.22 -0.33
C TRP A 46 1.90 -28.05 1.03
N PHE A 47 2.53 -28.50 2.11
CA PHE A 47 1.98 -28.38 3.47
C PHE A 47 1.79 -26.92 3.90
N VAL A 48 2.79 -26.08 3.64
CA VAL A 48 2.72 -24.63 3.91
C VAL A 48 1.58 -23.98 3.09
N ASP A 49 1.45 -24.34 1.82
CA ASP A 49 0.39 -23.83 0.98
C ASP A 49 -0.99 -24.30 1.46
N CYS A 50 -1.14 -25.55 1.89
CA CYS A 50 -2.39 -26.04 2.47
C CYS A 50 -2.81 -25.26 3.71
N ILE A 51 -1.88 -24.95 4.63
CA ILE A 51 -2.15 -24.11 5.80
C ILE A 51 -2.61 -22.71 5.36
N ARG A 52 -1.94 -22.08 4.39
CA ARG A 52 -2.30 -20.77 3.89
C ARG A 52 -3.71 -20.74 3.29
N TYR A 53 -4.05 -21.74 2.47
CA TYR A 53 -5.41 -21.85 1.89
C TYR A 53 -6.47 -22.16 2.93
N LEU A 54 -6.14 -22.96 3.95
CA LEU A 54 -7.05 -23.23 5.07
C LEU A 54 -7.33 -21.94 5.86
N LEU A 55 -6.29 -21.21 6.24
CA LEU A 55 -6.46 -19.95 6.95
C LEU A 55 -7.28 -18.92 6.13
N ALA A 56 -7.01 -18.81 4.84
CA ALA A 56 -7.78 -17.95 3.96
C ALA A 56 -9.26 -18.38 3.86
N ALA A 57 -9.52 -19.68 3.79
CA ALA A 57 -10.87 -20.21 3.77
C ALA A 57 -11.63 -19.96 5.09
N LEU A 58 -10.95 -20.06 6.24
CA LEU A 58 -11.52 -19.76 7.56
C LEU A 58 -11.83 -18.27 7.73
N HIS A 59 -11.00 -17.39 7.17
CA HIS A 59 -11.23 -15.94 7.18
C HIS A 59 -12.15 -15.46 6.05
N GLY A 60 -12.64 -16.35 5.20
CA GLY A 60 -13.49 -16.01 4.06
C GLY A 60 -12.76 -15.27 2.93
N GLU A 61 -11.43 -15.25 2.95
CA GLU A 61 -10.58 -14.59 1.96
C GLU A 61 -10.13 -15.58 0.88
N ARG A 62 -10.11 -15.14 -0.38
CA ARG A 62 -9.47 -15.90 -1.45
C ARG A 62 -8.00 -15.53 -1.56
N ILE A 63 -7.12 -16.53 -1.61
CA ILE A 63 -5.75 -16.33 -2.08
C ILE A 63 -5.82 -16.12 -3.60
N GLN A 64 -6.12 -14.90 -4.02
CA GLN A 64 -5.99 -14.53 -5.41
C GLN A 64 -4.51 -14.30 -5.72
N GLY A 65 -3.98 -15.08 -6.67
CA GLY A 65 -2.79 -14.67 -7.38
C GLY A 65 -3.01 -13.26 -7.93
N ASN A 66 -1.93 -12.51 -8.10
CA ASN A 66 -1.87 -11.10 -8.50
C ASN A 66 -2.60 -10.84 -9.84
N ARG A 67 -3.93 -11.03 -9.87
CA ARG A 67 -4.77 -10.60 -11.00
C ARG A 67 -5.07 -9.14 -10.76
N PRO A 68 -4.67 -8.23 -11.65
CA PRO A 68 -5.22 -6.90 -11.61
C PRO A 68 -6.75 -7.06 -11.73
N MET A 69 -7.48 -6.55 -10.73
CA MET A 69 -8.92 -6.44 -10.88
C MET A 69 -9.17 -5.52 -12.06
N GLN A 70 -9.70 -6.08 -13.14
CA GLN A 70 -10.08 -5.32 -14.33
C GLN A 70 -11.60 -5.18 -14.34
N PHE A 71 -12.05 -3.97 -14.49
CA PHE A 71 -13.45 -3.71 -14.79
C PHE A 71 -13.78 -4.13 -16.21
N SER A 72 -14.84 -4.90 -16.38
CA SER A 72 -15.47 -5.02 -17.70
C SER A 72 -16.09 -3.67 -18.07
N ALA A 73 -15.89 -3.24 -19.31
CA ALA A 73 -16.56 -2.05 -19.83
C ALA A 73 -18.08 -2.20 -19.63
N GLY A 74 -18.72 -1.23 -18.97
CA GLY A 74 -20.16 -1.25 -18.69
C GLY A 74 -20.61 -1.94 -17.40
N ALA A 75 -19.73 -2.58 -16.63
CA ALA A 75 -20.13 -3.11 -15.32
C ALA A 75 -20.46 -1.96 -14.33
N PRO A 76 -21.50 -2.11 -13.48
CA PRO A 76 -21.81 -1.11 -12.46
C PRO A 76 -20.65 -0.94 -11.48
N LEU A 77 -20.52 0.26 -10.89
CA LEU A 77 -19.52 0.50 -9.84
C LEU A 77 -19.77 -0.44 -8.65
N PRO A 78 -18.74 -1.09 -8.10
CA PRO A 78 -18.90 -1.96 -6.95
C PRO A 78 -19.33 -1.16 -5.73
N VAL A 79 -20.20 -1.75 -4.91
CA VAL A 79 -20.54 -1.23 -3.59
C VAL A 79 -19.86 -2.13 -2.57
N VAL A 80 -18.98 -1.55 -1.76
CA VAL A 80 -18.22 -2.27 -0.75
C VAL A 80 -18.50 -1.72 0.64
N PRO A 81 -18.45 -2.56 1.68
CA PRO A 81 -18.56 -2.07 3.05
C PRO A 81 -17.40 -1.12 3.34
N SER A 82 -17.68 -0.04 4.07
CA SER A 82 -16.74 1.01 4.40
C SER A 82 -16.45 0.99 5.90
N ASN A 83 -15.23 1.33 6.27
CA ASN A 83 -14.83 1.60 7.66
C ASN A 83 -15.03 3.08 8.06
N VAL A 84 -15.57 3.88 7.13
CA VAL A 84 -15.84 5.31 7.33
C VAL A 84 -17.34 5.54 7.45
N MET A 85 -17.76 6.47 8.30
CA MET A 85 -19.15 6.87 8.38
C MET A 85 -19.56 7.57 7.09
N LEU A 86 -20.54 7.00 6.40
CA LEU A 86 -21.07 7.51 5.15
C LEU A 86 -22.18 8.54 5.41
N ALA A 87 -22.19 9.61 4.67
CA ALA A 87 -23.26 10.60 4.67
C ALA A 87 -24.47 10.11 3.86
N ASN A 88 -25.61 10.81 3.95
CA ASN A 88 -26.79 10.49 3.15
C ASN A 88 -26.47 10.49 1.65
N GLY A 89 -26.80 9.38 0.98
CA GLY A 89 -26.52 9.18 -0.43
C GLY A 89 -25.03 8.98 -0.76
N GLU A 90 -24.19 8.72 0.24
CA GLU A 90 -22.79 8.38 0.04
C GLU A 90 -22.62 6.86 -0.04
N VAL A 91 -21.92 6.39 -1.07
CA VAL A 91 -21.68 4.96 -1.33
C VAL A 91 -20.17 4.75 -1.46
N CYS A 92 -19.67 3.71 -0.79
CA CYS A 92 -18.26 3.34 -0.89
C CYS A 92 -18.03 2.37 -2.05
N HIS A 93 -17.08 2.71 -2.93
CA HIS A 93 -16.72 1.93 -4.11
C HIS A 93 -15.39 1.19 -3.96
N TYR A 94 -14.55 1.64 -3.03
CA TYR A 94 -13.30 0.98 -2.70
C TYR A 94 -12.99 1.13 -1.21
N CYS A 95 -12.55 0.05 -0.57
CA CYS A 95 -12.03 0.07 0.78
C CYS A 95 -10.91 -0.99 0.88
N GLY A 96 -9.68 -0.54 1.15
CA GLY A 96 -8.54 -1.45 1.19
C GLY A 96 -7.31 -0.85 1.85
N PRO A 97 -6.32 -1.70 2.20
CA PRO A 97 -5.10 -1.27 2.84
C PRO A 97 -4.25 -0.43 1.90
N ALA A 98 -3.69 0.64 2.43
CA ALA A 98 -2.74 1.51 1.73
C ALA A 98 -1.70 2.06 2.71
N THR A 99 -0.53 2.46 2.19
CA THR A 99 0.52 3.09 2.98
C THR A 99 0.78 4.49 2.45
N PHE A 100 0.54 5.50 3.27
CA PHE A 100 0.86 6.88 2.93
C PHE A 100 2.36 7.13 3.07
N VAL A 101 2.99 7.66 2.02
CA VAL A 101 4.42 7.96 1.97
C VAL A 101 4.61 9.47 1.98
N LYS A 102 5.12 9.99 3.08
CA LYS A 102 5.42 11.42 3.20
C LYS A 102 6.92 11.65 3.27
N THR A 103 7.45 12.39 2.30
CA THR A 103 8.84 12.83 2.33
C THR A 103 8.97 14.08 3.20
N LYS A 104 9.85 14.03 4.19
CA LYS A 104 10.18 15.15 5.07
C LYS A 104 11.65 15.49 4.94
N ASN A 105 11.93 16.77 4.73
CA ASN A 105 13.29 17.28 4.79
C ASN A 105 13.64 17.52 6.25
N VAL A 106 14.50 16.67 6.81
CA VAL A 106 14.93 16.74 8.23
C VAL A 106 16.43 16.95 8.32
N VAL A 107 16.87 17.53 9.40
CA VAL A 107 18.30 17.64 9.72
C VAL A 107 18.80 16.25 10.12
N VAL A 108 19.59 15.61 9.26
CA VAL A 108 20.15 14.26 9.47
C VAL A 108 21.52 14.30 10.15
N GLY A 109 22.13 15.48 10.26
CA GLY A 109 23.42 15.66 10.91
C GLY A 109 23.87 17.11 10.89
N TYR A 110 25.00 17.36 11.50
CA TYR A 110 25.66 18.66 11.45
C TYR A 110 27.08 18.49 10.89
N SER A 111 27.42 19.25 9.86
CA SER A 111 28.79 19.36 9.36
C SER A 111 29.46 20.50 10.12
N GLY A 112 30.40 20.15 11.00
CA GLY A 112 31.18 21.14 11.74
C GLY A 112 32.60 20.65 11.92
N GLY A 113 33.55 21.27 11.23
CA GLY A 113 34.97 21.17 11.56
C GLY A 113 35.27 22.13 12.67
N SER A 114 35.68 21.66 13.85
CA SER A 114 36.28 22.54 14.87
C SER A 114 37.70 22.88 14.46
N ARG A 115 37.90 23.99 13.78
CA ARG A 115 39.21 24.66 13.72
C ARG A 115 39.27 25.60 14.92
N GLY A 116 39.68 25.10 16.07
CA GLY A 116 39.93 25.90 17.23
C GLY A 116 41.37 25.72 17.69
N THR A 117 42.08 26.82 17.86
CA THR A 117 43.38 26.85 18.50
C THR A 117 43.15 27.07 19.99
N SER A 118 43.63 26.16 20.85
CA SER A 118 43.64 26.37 22.27
C SER A 118 44.92 27.11 22.67
N VAL A 119 44.77 28.29 23.26
CA VAL A 119 45.87 29.05 23.78
C VAL A 119 45.92 28.87 25.31
N ARG A 120 47.04 28.39 25.80
CA ARG A 120 47.29 28.27 27.25
C ARG A 120 47.70 29.63 27.80
N ILE A 121 46.88 30.21 28.67
CA ILE A 121 47.14 31.54 29.24
C ILE A 121 47.86 31.43 30.56
N ALA A 122 47.63 30.37 31.37
CA ALA A 122 48.31 30.12 32.64
C ALA A 122 48.26 28.60 32.96
N LYS A 123 49.02 28.18 33.97
CA LYS A 123 49.10 26.78 34.44
C LYS A 123 47.70 26.35 34.91
N GLY A 124 47.05 25.52 34.12
CA GLY A 124 45.67 25.01 34.37
C GLY A 124 44.53 25.76 33.70
N MET A 125 44.78 26.82 32.92
CA MET A 125 43.75 27.60 32.25
C MET A 125 44.03 27.71 30.76
N SER A 126 43.14 27.16 29.95
CA SER A 126 43.17 27.24 28.48
C SER A 126 41.87 27.85 27.93
N VAL A 127 42.00 28.81 27.04
CA VAL A 127 40.85 29.41 26.35
C VAL A 127 40.77 28.86 24.94
N HIS A 128 39.61 28.33 24.58
CA HIS A 128 39.31 27.88 23.21
C HIS A 128 38.77 29.05 22.41
N LEU A 129 39.59 29.58 21.52
CA LEU A 129 39.15 30.55 20.50
C LEU A 129 38.80 29.80 19.22
N GLY A 130 37.53 29.68 18.96
CA GLY A 130 37.02 29.09 17.69
C GLY A 130 35.52 29.29 17.58
N ALA A 131 35.09 29.87 16.49
CA ALA A 131 33.66 29.95 16.13
C ALA A 131 33.21 28.57 15.62
N ARG A 132 32.34 27.90 16.36
CA ARG A 132 31.67 26.69 15.91
C ARG A 132 30.53 27.09 14.97
N LYS A 133 30.77 27.10 13.66
CA LYS A 133 29.72 27.16 12.67
C LYS A 133 29.39 25.74 12.28
N ALA A 134 28.46 25.12 12.98
CA ALA A 134 27.87 23.85 12.54
C ALA A 134 26.77 24.15 11.50
N ALA A 135 26.96 23.71 10.27
CA ALA A 135 25.92 23.77 9.27
C ALA A 135 25.05 22.50 9.34
N PRO A 136 23.72 22.61 9.42
CA PRO A 136 22.84 21.46 9.43
C PRO A 136 22.88 20.78 8.05
N ILE A 137 23.17 19.49 8.03
CA ILE A 137 23.02 18.64 6.84
C ILE A 137 21.56 18.19 6.83
N ARG A 138 20.83 18.57 5.80
CA ARG A 138 19.45 18.17 5.58
C ARG A 138 19.40 16.99 4.63
N GLY A 139 18.54 16.04 4.93
CA GLY A 139 18.25 14.88 4.10
C GLY A 139 16.77 14.60 4.04
N ASP A 140 16.34 13.98 2.95
CA ASP A 140 14.95 13.58 2.76
C ASP A 140 14.72 12.22 3.42
N VAL A 141 13.85 12.19 4.42
CA VAL A 141 13.42 10.97 5.10
C VAL A 141 11.98 10.68 4.72
N GLN A 142 11.74 9.45 4.25
CA GLN A 142 10.41 8.96 3.95
C GLN A 142 9.76 8.41 5.22
N GLU A 143 8.68 9.04 5.65
CA GLU A 143 7.79 8.52 6.69
C GLU A 143 6.67 7.73 6.04
N ARG A 144 6.53 6.45 6.41
CA ARG A 144 5.51 5.53 5.90
C ARG A 144 4.48 5.28 6.97
N THR A 145 3.22 5.57 6.67
CA THR A 145 2.10 5.36 7.59
C THR A 145 1.09 4.40 6.98
N GLN A 146 0.89 3.27 7.64
CA GLN A 146 -0.11 2.29 7.23
C GLN A 146 -1.51 2.75 7.63
N GLY A 147 -2.48 2.50 6.76
CA GLY A 147 -3.88 2.85 6.97
C GLY A 147 -4.80 2.17 5.99
N VAL A 148 -6.03 2.65 5.95
CA VAL A 148 -7.07 2.17 5.04
C VAL A 148 -7.52 3.31 4.13
N LEU A 149 -7.46 3.06 2.83
CA LEU A 149 -7.97 3.96 1.81
C LEU A 149 -9.42 3.58 1.49
N SER A 150 -10.32 4.53 1.61
CA SER A 150 -11.72 4.41 1.23
C SER A 150 -12.07 5.45 0.18
N ILE A 151 -12.71 5.03 -0.90
CA ILE A 151 -13.15 5.89 -2.00
C ILE A 151 -14.65 5.79 -2.10
N THR A 152 -15.31 6.91 -1.95
CA THR A 152 -16.76 7.01 -2.07
C THR A 152 -17.14 7.79 -3.33
N ASN A 153 -18.42 7.92 -3.60
CA ASN A 153 -18.91 8.80 -4.67
C ASN A 153 -18.73 10.30 -4.37
N LYS A 154 -18.34 10.69 -3.14
CA LYS A 154 -18.23 12.11 -2.72
C LYS A 154 -16.82 12.50 -2.30
N ARG A 155 -16.03 11.58 -1.73
CA ARG A 155 -14.73 11.89 -1.14
C ARG A 155 -13.76 10.72 -1.18
N VAL A 156 -12.48 11.05 -1.03
CA VAL A 156 -11.37 10.10 -0.81
C VAL A 156 -10.92 10.25 0.64
N VAL A 157 -10.96 9.17 1.40
CA VAL A 157 -10.62 9.15 2.82
C VAL A 157 -9.48 8.18 3.06
N PHE A 158 -8.43 8.63 3.68
CA PHE A 158 -7.36 7.78 4.19
C PHE A 158 -7.39 7.82 5.71
N SER A 159 -7.71 6.68 6.33
CA SER A 159 -7.80 6.53 7.78
C SER A 159 -6.53 5.88 8.30
N ALA A 160 -5.82 6.59 9.17
CA ALA A 160 -4.58 6.11 9.79
C ALA A 160 -4.35 6.84 11.13
N ASN A 161 -3.45 6.30 11.95
CA ASN A 161 -3.09 6.94 13.23
C ASN A 161 -2.37 8.29 13.05
N LYS A 162 -1.66 8.44 11.91
CA LYS A 162 -0.97 9.69 11.54
C LYS A 162 -1.16 9.94 10.05
N GLY A 163 -1.24 11.20 9.66
CA GLY A 163 -1.33 11.57 8.24
C GLY A 163 -2.67 11.20 7.59
N ALA A 164 -3.72 10.97 8.38
CA ALA A 164 -5.08 10.77 7.87
C ALA A 164 -5.55 12.01 7.08
N PHE A 165 -6.33 11.78 6.03
CA PHE A 165 -6.95 12.86 5.26
C PHE A 165 -8.34 12.46 4.77
N ASP A 166 -9.19 13.47 4.63
CA ASP A 166 -10.52 13.38 4.05
C ASP A 166 -10.66 14.53 3.04
N LYS A 167 -10.81 14.20 1.77
CA LYS A 167 -10.85 15.18 0.68
C LYS A 167 -12.00 14.89 -0.27
N LYS A 168 -12.76 15.90 -0.62
CA LYS A 168 -13.84 15.80 -1.60
C LYS A 168 -13.28 15.44 -2.99
N ILE A 169 -13.97 14.60 -3.73
CA ILE A 169 -13.61 14.27 -5.12
C ILE A 169 -13.65 15.51 -6.01
N SER A 170 -14.58 16.44 -5.76
CA SER A 170 -14.65 17.69 -6.51
C SER A 170 -13.41 18.60 -6.37
N ALA A 171 -12.57 18.37 -5.36
CA ALA A 171 -11.29 19.07 -5.17
C ALA A 171 -10.09 18.30 -5.76
N LEU A 172 -10.32 17.13 -6.35
CA LEU A 172 -9.27 16.30 -6.93
C LEU A 172 -8.82 16.89 -8.26
N SER A 173 -7.55 17.33 -8.32
CA SER A 173 -6.98 17.98 -9.51
C SER A 173 -6.36 16.97 -10.47
N ALA A 174 -5.72 15.92 -9.93
CA ALA A 174 -5.08 14.88 -10.74
C ALA A 174 -4.93 13.57 -9.96
N VAL A 175 -4.85 12.47 -10.70
CA VAL A 175 -4.54 11.14 -10.17
C VAL A 175 -3.46 10.51 -11.04
N THR A 176 -2.36 10.12 -10.41
CA THR A 176 -1.23 9.52 -11.12
C THR A 176 -1.00 8.11 -10.58
N PRO A 177 -1.28 7.06 -11.38
CA PRO A 177 -0.96 5.68 -11.00
C PRO A 177 0.53 5.41 -11.21
N TYR A 178 1.14 4.65 -10.29
CA TYR A 178 2.49 4.13 -10.35
C TYR A 178 2.45 2.60 -10.26
N GLN A 179 3.58 1.94 -10.49
CA GLN A 179 3.64 0.46 -10.40
C GLN A 179 3.17 -0.09 -9.05
N ASN A 180 3.53 0.57 -7.94
CA ASN A 180 3.26 0.11 -6.59
C ASN A 180 2.36 1.06 -5.79
N GLY A 181 1.71 2.02 -6.45
CA GLY A 181 0.92 3.01 -5.73
C GLY A 181 0.18 3.97 -6.63
N ILE A 182 -0.46 4.92 -5.99
CA ILE A 182 -1.24 5.97 -6.65
C ILE A 182 -1.01 7.28 -5.89
N ALA A 183 -0.88 8.38 -6.61
CA ALA A 183 -0.84 9.70 -5.99
C ALA A 183 -2.08 10.50 -6.35
N PHE A 184 -2.72 11.02 -5.32
CA PHE A 184 -3.83 11.98 -5.44
C PHE A 184 -3.29 13.38 -5.31
N GLN A 185 -3.71 14.28 -6.19
CA GLN A 185 -3.38 15.68 -6.11
C GLN A 185 -4.63 16.50 -5.82
N PHE A 186 -4.58 17.25 -4.73
CA PHE A 186 -5.63 18.19 -4.31
C PHE A 186 -5.02 19.59 -4.23
N GLY A 187 -5.25 20.39 -5.26
CA GLY A 187 -4.57 21.68 -5.42
C GLY A 187 -3.05 21.49 -5.45
N ASP A 188 -2.32 22.18 -4.56
CA ASP A 188 -0.87 22.12 -4.49
C ASP A 188 -0.33 20.95 -3.66
N GLN A 189 -1.22 20.17 -3.03
CA GLN A 189 -0.81 19.05 -2.18
C GLN A 189 -0.95 17.71 -2.87
N GLN A 190 0.11 16.92 -2.83
CA GLN A 190 0.15 15.57 -3.35
C GLN A 190 0.15 14.55 -2.20
N TYR A 191 -0.67 13.50 -2.35
CA TYR A 191 -0.83 12.41 -1.40
C TYR A 191 -0.44 11.09 -2.06
N PRO A 192 0.85 10.71 -2.03
CA PRO A 192 1.31 9.43 -2.56
C PRO A 192 0.96 8.29 -1.61
N LEU A 193 0.30 7.27 -2.13
CA LEU A 193 -0.13 6.07 -1.43
C LEU A 193 0.42 4.83 -2.12
N GLU A 194 1.14 3.99 -1.40
CA GLU A 194 1.49 2.64 -1.86
C GLU A 194 0.28 1.73 -1.67
N THR A 195 -0.10 1.03 -2.73
CA THR A 195 -1.24 0.10 -2.73
C THR A 195 -0.98 -1.06 -3.68
N ARG A 196 -1.65 -2.19 -3.44
CA ARG A 196 -1.51 -3.39 -4.29
C ARG A 196 -2.24 -3.30 -5.63
N GLN A 197 -3.20 -2.38 -5.76
CA GLN A 197 -4.11 -2.31 -6.92
C GLN A 197 -4.28 -0.88 -7.43
N PRO A 198 -3.20 -0.17 -7.80
CA PRO A 198 -3.27 1.23 -8.22
C PRO A 198 -4.16 1.43 -9.45
N GLU A 199 -4.07 0.52 -10.42
CA GLU A 199 -4.84 0.59 -11.66
C GLU A 199 -6.35 0.43 -11.42
N TYR A 200 -6.72 -0.49 -10.53
CA TYR A 200 -8.13 -0.69 -10.16
C TYR A 200 -8.72 0.54 -9.47
N ILE A 201 -7.96 1.16 -8.58
CA ILE A 201 -8.34 2.40 -7.90
C ILE A 201 -8.51 3.54 -8.90
N TYR A 202 -7.58 3.66 -9.85
CA TYR A 202 -7.66 4.66 -10.91
C TYR A 202 -8.94 4.49 -11.75
N GLN A 203 -9.27 3.26 -12.15
CA GLN A 203 -10.48 2.96 -12.92
C GLN A 203 -11.77 3.30 -12.15
N ILE A 204 -11.83 3.02 -10.84
CA ILE A 204 -12.96 3.41 -9.98
C ILE A 204 -13.12 4.93 -9.98
N LEU A 205 -12.03 5.65 -9.71
CA LEU A 205 -12.06 7.11 -9.64
C LEU A 205 -12.46 7.76 -10.96
N ALA A 206 -11.91 7.28 -12.08
CA ALA A 206 -12.27 7.78 -13.41
C ALA A 206 -13.78 7.66 -13.67
N ARG A 207 -14.40 6.56 -13.23
CA ARG A 207 -15.85 6.37 -13.37
C ARG A 207 -16.66 7.22 -12.39
N VAL A 208 -16.21 7.34 -11.15
CA VAL A 208 -16.89 8.17 -10.14
C VAL A 208 -16.88 9.63 -10.57
N VAL A 209 -15.76 10.13 -11.09
CA VAL A 209 -15.65 11.51 -11.60
C VAL A 209 -16.59 11.71 -12.78
N ASN A 210 -16.56 10.80 -13.78
CA ASN A 210 -17.42 10.91 -14.97
C ASN A 210 -18.93 10.82 -14.62
N SER A 211 -19.30 9.98 -13.64
CA SER A 211 -20.70 9.88 -13.20
C SER A 211 -21.18 11.06 -12.35
N SER A 212 -20.27 11.87 -11.82
CA SER A 212 -20.64 13.10 -11.08
C SER A 212 -20.81 14.33 -11.99
N GLU A 213 -20.41 14.25 -13.26
CA GLU A 213 -20.64 15.32 -14.25
C GLU A 213 -22.03 15.26 -14.89
N ASP A 214 -22.75 14.14 -14.74
CA ASP A 214 -24.09 13.91 -15.33
C ASP A 214 -25.25 14.34 -14.40
N ILE A 215 -25.01 15.01 -13.27
CA ILE A 215 -25.99 15.52 -12.30
C ILE A 215 -25.86 17.04 -12.17
#